data_c0a6aa41d6547a406c4c1d0d977c152e
#
_entry.id   c0a6aa41d6547a406c4c1d0d977c152e
#
_cell.length_a   1.000
_cell.length_b   1.000
_cell.length_c   1.000
_cell.angle_alpha   90.00
_cell.angle_beta   90.00
_cell.angle_gamma   90.00
#
_symmetry.space_group_name_H-M   'P 1'
#
loop_
_entity.id
_entity.type
_entity.pdbx_description
1 polymer ?
#
loop_
_entity_poly.entity_id
_entity_poly.type
_entity_poly.pdbx_seq_one_letter_code
_entity_poly.pdbx_strand_id
1 'polypeptide(L)'
;MKYTIAVIPGDGIGPEVINQAKRALDAVAELYDHIFLYKEAQMGACAIDAVGVPLPEETITICKDADAILFGAIGDPKYDNDPTAKIRPEQGLLQLREDLGLFCNVRPVKAYDSLIKNSPLKREIIKGTDIVIYRELTGGIYFGNKKLSADGQTATDICSYSVNEISRITHLAFKAAQTRRKKVTLIDKANVLETSRLWRKTVTEISKKYKDVALEYLFVDNAAMQIILNPKQFDVILTENLFGDIISDEASVIGGSIGLLASSSLGEENALFEPIHGSFPQAKGKDIANPLASILSAAMLLEHLGLDEEAGAIERAVEKSLVLNITTEDIKGKNKYPASTSKVGDFIVDYILNQEDTNLNFMNIHAGQSTII
;
A
#
# COMPACT_ATOMS: atom_id res chain seq x y z
N MET A 1 7.08 -3.83 24.22
CA MET A 1 6.41 -2.50 24.12
C MET A 1 4.90 -2.70 23.99
N LYS A 2 4.08 -1.62 24.14
CA LYS A 2 2.60 -1.74 24.04
C LYS A 2 2.07 -0.69 23.08
N TYR A 3 1.29 -1.12 22.08
CA TYR A 3 0.71 -0.25 21.05
C TYR A 3 -0.77 -0.54 20.88
N THR A 4 -1.54 0.49 20.53
CA THR A 4 -2.95 0.38 20.16
C THR A 4 -3.08 0.51 18.65
N ILE A 5 -3.66 -0.49 17.99
CA ILE A 5 -3.86 -0.53 16.55
C ILE A 5 -5.36 -0.47 16.27
N ALA A 6 -5.80 0.57 15.56
CA ALA A 6 -7.15 0.60 15.01
C ALA A 6 -7.22 -0.37 13.82
N VAL A 7 -8.19 -1.27 13.81
CA VAL A 7 -8.37 -2.24 12.74
C VAL A 7 -9.69 -1.98 12.04
N ILE A 8 -9.63 -1.72 10.76
CA ILE A 8 -10.80 -1.50 9.90
C ILE A 8 -10.82 -2.60 8.84
N PRO A 9 -11.53 -3.72 9.07
CA PRO A 9 -11.60 -4.80 8.08
C PRO A 9 -12.18 -4.36 6.74
N GLY A 10 -13.20 -3.50 6.78
CA GLY A 10 -13.87 -2.97 5.59
C GLY A 10 -14.74 -3.99 4.87
N ASP A 11 -14.70 -3.99 3.54
CA ASP A 11 -15.63 -4.68 2.66
C ASP A 11 -14.99 -5.90 1.94
N GLY A 12 -15.83 -6.75 1.38
CA GLY A 12 -15.43 -7.85 0.51
C GLY A 12 -14.45 -8.84 1.15
N ILE A 13 -13.24 -8.96 0.59
CA ILE A 13 -12.15 -9.81 1.12
C ILE A 13 -11.40 -9.15 2.27
N GLY A 14 -11.66 -7.87 2.56
CA GLY A 14 -10.95 -7.11 3.59
C GLY A 14 -10.85 -7.84 4.94
N PRO A 15 -11.96 -8.38 5.51
CA PRO A 15 -11.91 -9.15 6.75
C PRO A 15 -10.99 -10.37 6.69
N GLU A 16 -10.94 -11.08 5.56
CA GLU A 16 -10.12 -12.29 5.41
C GLU A 16 -8.62 -11.95 5.37
N VAL A 17 -8.23 -10.94 4.58
CA VAL A 17 -6.82 -10.56 4.43
C VAL A 17 -6.27 -9.84 5.67
N ILE A 18 -7.08 -8.99 6.31
CA ILE A 18 -6.72 -8.33 7.58
C ILE A 18 -6.54 -9.32 8.72
N ASN A 19 -7.36 -10.37 8.77
CA ASN A 19 -7.17 -11.41 9.76
C ASN A 19 -5.78 -12.07 9.65
N GLN A 20 -5.26 -12.26 8.43
CA GLN A 20 -3.92 -12.82 8.25
C GLN A 20 -2.82 -11.80 8.64
N ALA A 21 -3.02 -10.51 8.37
CA ALA A 21 -2.12 -9.46 8.82
C ALA A 21 -2.08 -9.35 10.36
N LYS A 22 -3.23 -9.40 11.03
CA LYS A 22 -3.30 -9.46 12.51
C LYS A 22 -2.54 -10.66 13.06
N ARG A 23 -2.75 -11.85 12.49
CA ARG A 23 -2.04 -13.07 12.90
C ARG A 23 -0.52 -12.95 12.76
N ALA A 24 -0.04 -12.30 11.71
CA ALA A 24 1.38 -12.02 11.54
C ALA A 24 1.89 -11.04 12.61
N LEU A 25 1.12 -9.99 12.94
CA LEU A 25 1.43 -9.08 14.06
C LEU A 25 1.44 -9.81 15.41
N ASP A 26 0.49 -10.71 15.65
CA ASP A 26 0.42 -11.50 16.90
C ASP A 26 1.64 -12.43 17.05
N ALA A 27 2.09 -13.06 15.94
CA ALA A 27 3.29 -13.88 15.94
C ALA A 27 4.56 -13.04 16.24
N VAL A 28 4.64 -11.84 15.68
CA VAL A 28 5.71 -10.89 16.00
C VAL A 28 5.64 -10.46 17.46
N ALA A 29 4.45 -10.16 17.97
CA ALA A 29 4.25 -9.78 19.36
C ALA A 29 4.74 -10.87 20.33
N GLU A 30 4.42 -12.14 20.02
CA GLU A 30 4.90 -13.29 20.79
C GLU A 30 6.42 -13.43 20.73
N LEU A 31 7.02 -13.31 19.54
CA LEU A 31 8.46 -13.50 19.35
C LEU A 31 9.32 -12.40 20.03
N TYR A 32 8.83 -11.14 20.02
CA TYR A 32 9.59 -9.96 20.48
C TYR A 32 9.08 -9.36 21.79
N ASP A 33 8.16 -10.05 22.49
CA ASP A 33 7.57 -9.62 23.77
C ASP A 33 6.89 -8.22 23.68
N HIS A 34 6.03 -8.06 22.66
CA HIS A 34 5.19 -6.88 22.49
C HIS A 34 3.74 -7.16 22.87
N ILE A 35 2.97 -6.08 23.03
CA ILE A 35 1.50 -6.15 23.24
C ILE A 35 0.84 -5.24 22.23
N PHE A 36 0.10 -5.82 21.28
CA PHE A 36 -0.77 -5.07 20.38
C PHE A 36 -2.22 -5.15 20.85
N LEU A 37 -2.80 -3.98 21.11
CA LEU A 37 -4.22 -3.86 21.47
C LEU A 37 -5.01 -3.45 20.22
N TYR A 38 -5.87 -4.31 19.74
CA TYR A 38 -6.70 -4.04 18.58
C TYR A 38 -8.02 -3.40 18.96
N LYS A 39 -8.35 -2.26 18.32
CA LYS A 39 -9.67 -1.62 18.39
C LYS A 39 -10.31 -1.72 17.01
N GLU A 40 -11.35 -2.54 16.90
CA GLU A 40 -12.05 -2.72 15.63
C GLU A 40 -13.02 -1.58 15.37
N ALA A 41 -13.10 -1.12 14.10
CA ALA A 41 -13.98 -0.07 13.64
C ALA A 41 -14.55 -0.39 12.26
N GLN A 42 -15.67 0.21 11.90
CA GLN A 42 -16.36 -0.01 10.63
C GLN A 42 -16.14 1.17 9.68
N MET A 43 -15.91 0.89 8.40
CA MET A 43 -15.87 1.87 7.32
C MET A 43 -16.26 1.21 6.00
N GLY A 44 -16.87 1.97 5.10
CA GLY A 44 -17.25 1.50 3.77
C GLY A 44 -18.69 1.00 3.69
N ALA A 45 -18.95 0.01 2.86
CA ALA A 45 -20.29 -0.56 2.64
C ALA A 45 -20.84 -1.20 3.91
N CYS A 46 -20.00 -1.89 4.69
CA CYS A 46 -20.41 -2.48 5.95
C CYS A 46 -20.90 -1.42 6.97
N ALA A 47 -20.30 -0.24 7.00
CA ALA A 47 -20.73 0.87 7.84
C ALA A 47 -22.04 1.50 7.32
N ILE A 48 -22.18 1.69 6.01
CA ILE A 48 -23.43 2.17 5.42
C ILE A 48 -24.58 1.22 5.76
N ASP A 49 -24.36 -0.10 5.66
CA ASP A 49 -25.36 -1.10 5.99
C ASP A 49 -25.76 -1.10 7.47
N ALA A 50 -24.81 -0.85 8.35
CA ALA A 50 -25.02 -0.89 9.79
C ALA A 50 -25.67 0.43 10.33
N VAL A 51 -25.17 1.59 9.88
CA VAL A 51 -25.50 2.90 10.49
C VAL A 51 -25.84 4.00 9.48
N GLY A 52 -25.86 3.70 8.17
CA GLY A 52 -26.29 4.62 7.10
C GLY A 52 -25.23 5.63 6.63
N VAL A 53 -23.99 5.56 7.14
CA VAL A 53 -22.88 6.43 6.74
C VAL A 53 -21.64 5.62 6.43
N PRO A 54 -20.79 6.04 5.46
CA PRO A 54 -19.60 5.29 5.08
C PRO A 54 -18.46 5.40 6.09
N LEU A 55 -18.48 6.41 6.96
CA LEU A 55 -17.51 6.63 8.03
C LEU A 55 -18.23 7.12 9.28
N PRO A 56 -18.46 6.26 10.29
CA PRO A 56 -19.01 6.66 11.59
C PRO A 56 -18.04 7.53 12.38
N GLU A 57 -18.55 8.48 13.19
CA GLU A 57 -17.72 9.32 14.07
C GLU A 57 -16.91 8.50 15.08
N GLU A 58 -17.47 7.39 15.55
CA GLU A 58 -16.76 6.45 16.44
C GLU A 58 -15.49 5.92 15.79
N THR A 59 -15.54 5.59 14.48
CA THR A 59 -14.38 5.14 13.73
C THR A 59 -13.29 6.20 13.67
N ILE A 60 -13.65 7.48 13.45
CA ILE A 60 -12.71 8.60 13.44
C ILE A 60 -12.03 8.72 14.82
N THR A 61 -12.81 8.61 15.90
CA THR A 61 -12.30 8.69 17.26
C THR A 61 -11.33 7.55 17.56
N ILE A 62 -11.70 6.31 17.23
CA ILE A 62 -10.83 5.14 17.40
C ILE A 62 -9.50 5.31 16.63
N CYS A 63 -9.58 5.83 15.39
CA CYS A 63 -8.40 6.05 14.56
C CYS A 63 -7.47 7.15 15.11
N LYS A 64 -8.04 8.24 15.63
CA LYS A 64 -7.24 9.33 16.24
C LYS A 64 -6.52 8.91 17.51
N ASP A 65 -7.12 8.02 18.29
CA ASP A 65 -6.57 7.55 19.56
C ASP A 65 -5.59 6.36 19.40
N ALA A 66 -5.43 5.83 18.19
CA ALA A 66 -4.56 4.69 17.92
C ALA A 66 -3.15 5.13 17.49
N ASP A 67 -2.14 4.32 17.83
CA ASP A 67 -0.76 4.53 17.38
C ASP A 67 -0.59 4.27 15.88
N ALA A 68 -1.45 3.41 15.31
CA ALA A 68 -1.47 3.12 13.87
C ALA A 68 -2.83 2.54 13.46
N ILE A 69 -3.16 2.63 12.17
CA ILE A 69 -4.42 2.13 11.60
C ILE A 69 -4.10 1.06 10.55
N LEU A 70 -4.67 -0.14 10.71
CA LEU A 70 -4.60 -1.24 9.76
C LEU A 70 -5.95 -1.37 9.05
N PHE A 71 -5.96 -1.13 7.74
CA PHE A 71 -7.17 -1.14 6.92
C PHE A 71 -7.15 -2.25 5.87
N GLY A 72 -8.30 -2.90 5.63
CA GLY A 72 -8.44 -4.02 4.69
C GLY A 72 -8.74 -3.58 3.28
N ALA A 73 -10.01 -3.36 2.99
CA ALA A 73 -10.45 -2.96 1.65
C ALA A 73 -11.80 -2.24 1.70
N ILE A 74 -12.13 -1.50 0.64
CA ILE A 74 -13.37 -0.74 0.54
C ILE A 74 -14.05 -0.97 -0.81
N GLY A 75 -15.38 -0.89 -0.81
CA GLY A 75 -16.20 -0.95 -2.00
C GLY A 75 -17.14 -2.16 -2.06
N ASP A 76 -18.35 -1.93 -2.55
CA ASP A 76 -19.33 -2.99 -2.83
C ASP A 76 -20.11 -2.64 -4.09
N PRO A 77 -20.20 -3.56 -5.08
CA PRO A 77 -20.88 -3.33 -6.37
C PRO A 77 -22.33 -2.85 -6.25
N LYS A 78 -22.99 -3.12 -5.12
CA LYS A 78 -24.38 -2.65 -4.91
C LYS A 78 -24.49 -1.12 -4.87
N TYR A 79 -23.39 -0.43 -4.50
CA TYR A 79 -23.33 1.03 -4.48
C TYR A 79 -22.80 1.60 -5.80
N ASP A 80 -21.97 0.85 -6.54
CA ASP A 80 -21.39 1.27 -7.80
C ASP A 80 -22.39 1.19 -8.96
N ASN A 81 -23.30 0.21 -8.93
CA ASN A 81 -24.29 -0.03 -9.98
C ASN A 81 -25.45 0.96 -9.97
N ASP A 82 -25.57 1.81 -8.94
CA ASP A 82 -26.55 2.89 -8.90
C ASP A 82 -25.88 4.25 -9.20
N PRO A 83 -26.00 4.78 -10.43
CA PRO A 83 -25.42 6.08 -10.79
C PRO A 83 -26.06 7.25 -10.02
N THR A 84 -27.20 7.03 -9.35
CA THR A 84 -27.90 8.04 -8.54
C THR A 84 -27.55 7.97 -7.07
N ALA A 85 -26.76 6.97 -6.65
CA ALA A 85 -26.34 6.80 -5.27
C ALA A 85 -25.56 8.04 -4.79
N LYS A 86 -26.09 8.69 -3.75
CA LYS A 86 -25.46 9.87 -3.13
C LYS A 86 -24.37 9.48 -2.13
N ILE A 87 -24.44 8.27 -1.61
CA ILE A 87 -23.52 7.74 -0.60
C ILE A 87 -22.80 6.55 -1.20
N ARG A 88 -21.46 6.58 -1.16
CA ARG A 88 -20.59 5.53 -1.67
C ARG A 88 -19.58 5.12 -0.60
N PRO A 89 -19.19 3.83 -0.55
CA PRO A 89 -18.20 3.34 0.41
C PRO A 89 -16.88 4.13 0.40
N GLU A 90 -16.36 4.46 -0.78
CA GLU A 90 -15.07 5.15 -0.98
C GLU A 90 -15.02 6.55 -0.36
N GLN A 91 -16.19 7.20 -0.20
CA GLN A 91 -16.28 8.48 0.50
C GLN A 91 -15.77 8.38 1.94
N GLY A 92 -15.95 7.21 2.59
CA GLY A 92 -15.46 6.97 3.93
C GLY A 92 -13.94 7.06 4.02
N LEU A 93 -13.22 6.45 3.08
CA LEU A 93 -11.75 6.49 3.05
C LEU A 93 -11.22 7.91 2.73
N LEU A 94 -11.84 8.60 1.78
CA LEU A 94 -11.46 9.98 1.43
C LEU A 94 -11.64 10.91 2.62
N GLN A 95 -12.79 10.81 3.31
CA GLN A 95 -13.06 11.59 4.51
C GLN A 95 -12.10 11.25 5.64
N LEU A 96 -11.82 9.96 5.90
CA LEU A 96 -10.88 9.56 6.94
C LEU A 96 -9.47 10.13 6.68
N ARG A 97 -9.00 10.11 5.43
CA ARG A 97 -7.72 10.72 5.05
C ARG A 97 -7.69 12.23 5.30
N GLU A 98 -8.79 12.93 5.02
CA GLU A 98 -8.93 14.36 5.28
C GLU A 98 -8.96 14.64 6.78
N ASP A 99 -9.81 13.95 7.57
CA ASP A 99 -10.00 14.15 9.01
C ASP A 99 -8.75 13.84 9.84
N LEU A 100 -7.91 12.92 9.37
CA LEU A 100 -6.63 12.55 9.99
C LEU A 100 -5.43 13.29 9.38
N GLY A 101 -5.64 14.13 8.38
CA GLY A 101 -4.58 14.87 7.70
C GLY A 101 -3.53 13.96 7.03
N LEU A 102 -3.94 12.84 6.44
CA LEU A 102 -3.04 11.88 5.77
C LEU A 102 -2.65 12.42 4.40
N PHE A 103 -1.53 13.11 4.32
CA PHE A 103 -1.11 13.85 3.14
C PHE A 103 -0.14 13.12 2.22
N CYS A 104 0.46 12.03 2.68
CA CYS A 104 1.49 11.32 1.92
C CYS A 104 1.14 9.85 1.76
N ASN A 105 0.94 9.39 0.53
CA ASN A 105 0.82 7.97 0.23
C ASN A 105 2.18 7.39 -0.17
N VAL A 106 2.59 6.34 0.50
CA VAL A 106 3.85 5.63 0.26
C VAL A 106 3.55 4.28 -0.35
N ARG A 107 4.09 4.02 -1.54
CA ARG A 107 3.88 2.79 -2.31
C ARG A 107 5.23 2.15 -2.67
N PRO A 108 5.70 1.14 -1.95
CA PRO A 108 6.87 0.37 -2.34
C PRO A 108 6.56 -0.54 -3.53
N VAL A 109 7.50 -0.64 -4.46
CA VAL A 109 7.45 -1.50 -5.64
C VAL A 109 8.73 -2.32 -5.71
N LYS A 110 8.64 -3.60 -5.39
CA LYS A 110 9.78 -4.54 -5.36
C LYS A 110 9.55 -5.68 -6.35
N ALA A 111 10.56 -6.00 -7.15
CA ALA A 111 10.56 -7.18 -8.00
C ALA A 111 11.16 -8.37 -7.24
N TYR A 112 10.32 -9.33 -6.85
CA TYR A 112 10.77 -10.56 -6.21
C TYR A 112 11.33 -11.54 -7.25
N ASP A 113 12.53 -12.06 -7.05
CA ASP A 113 13.21 -12.99 -8.00
C ASP A 113 12.36 -14.23 -8.30
N SER A 114 11.60 -14.74 -7.34
CA SER A 114 10.67 -15.87 -7.48
C SER A 114 9.48 -15.57 -8.41
N LEU A 115 9.05 -14.30 -8.49
CA LEU A 115 7.87 -13.86 -9.24
C LEU A 115 8.18 -13.12 -10.55
N ILE A 116 9.44 -12.95 -10.91
CA ILE A 116 9.85 -12.23 -12.14
C ILE A 116 9.10 -12.74 -13.39
N LYS A 117 8.76 -14.03 -13.43
CA LYS A 117 8.04 -14.63 -14.57
C LYS A 117 6.57 -14.23 -14.65
N ASN A 118 6.01 -13.68 -13.57
CA ASN A 118 4.62 -13.25 -13.53
C ASN A 118 4.47 -11.81 -14.05
N SER A 119 5.57 -11.04 -14.07
CA SER A 119 5.57 -9.70 -14.67
C SER A 119 5.48 -9.78 -16.20
N PRO A 120 4.76 -8.90 -16.88
CA PRO A 120 4.75 -8.79 -18.33
C PRO A 120 6.07 -8.22 -18.89
N LEU A 121 6.92 -7.67 -18.03
CA LEU A 121 8.20 -7.09 -18.42
C LEU A 121 9.32 -8.16 -18.45
N LYS A 122 10.33 -7.92 -19.27
CA LYS A 122 11.47 -8.83 -19.38
C LYS A 122 12.29 -8.87 -18.09
N ARG A 123 12.77 -10.06 -17.72
CA ARG A 123 13.57 -10.30 -16.51
C ARG A 123 14.74 -9.34 -16.35
N GLU A 124 15.51 -9.09 -17.42
CA GLU A 124 16.68 -8.22 -17.41
C GLU A 124 16.37 -6.77 -17.12
N ILE A 125 15.12 -6.34 -17.39
CA ILE A 125 14.64 -5.00 -17.09
C ILE A 125 14.31 -4.87 -15.60
N ILE A 126 13.54 -5.81 -15.05
CA ILE A 126 12.93 -5.67 -13.72
C ILE A 126 13.74 -6.30 -12.59
N LYS A 127 14.61 -7.25 -12.86
CA LYS A 127 15.40 -7.93 -11.80
C LYS A 127 16.20 -6.92 -10.98
N GLY A 128 15.98 -6.93 -9.65
CA GLY A 128 16.62 -6.00 -8.72
C GLY A 128 15.97 -4.62 -8.66
N THR A 129 14.77 -4.46 -9.21
CA THR A 129 13.98 -3.25 -9.00
C THR A 129 13.48 -3.17 -7.56
N ASP A 130 13.74 -2.04 -6.93
CA ASP A 130 13.28 -1.68 -5.60
C ASP A 130 13.09 -0.16 -5.56
N ILE A 131 11.84 0.28 -5.64
CA ILE A 131 11.43 1.68 -5.75
C ILE A 131 10.45 1.97 -4.63
N VAL A 132 10.45 3.19 -4.10
CA VAL A 132 9.36 3.67 -3.26
C VAL A 132 8.82 4.98 -3.84
N ILE A 133 7.50 5.08 -3.95
CA ILE A 133 6.79 6.24 -4.51
C ILE A 133 6.13 7.01 -3.37
N TYR A 134 6.47 8.28 -3.24
CA TYR A 134 5.87 9.26 -2.35
C TYR A 134 4.93 10.14 -3.17
N ARG A 135 3.61 9.87 -3.04
CA ARG A 135 2.52 10.57 -3.71
C ARG A 135 1.83 11.49 -2.72
N GLU A 136 1.70 12.77 -3.05
CA GLU A 136 0.87 13.71 -2.30
C GLU A 136 -0.61 13.31 -2.41
N LEU A 137 -1.39 13.38 -1.29
CA LEU A 137 -2.74 12.83 -1.24
C LEU A 137 -3.85 13.86 -1.03
N THR A 138 -3.55 15.08 -0.57
CA THR A 138 -4.57 16.02 -0.08
C THR A 138 -4.68 17.29 -0.88
N GLY A 139 -3.86 17.43 -1.93
CA GLY A 139 -3.85 18.58 -2.83
C GLY A 139 -4.14 18.24 -4.28
N GLY A 140 -3.89 19.21 -5.13
CA GLY A 140 -3.96 19.07 -6.57
C GLY A 140 -5.37 19.05 -7.14
N ILE A 141 -5.52 18.43 -8.30
CA ILE A 141 -6.78 18.44 -9.06
C ILE A 141 -7.90 17.63 -8.39
N TYR A 142 -7.56 16.65 -7.53
CA TYR A 142 -8.56 15.81 -6.85
C TYR A 142 -9.31 16.59 -5.77
N PHE A 143 -8.69 17.61 -5.17
CA PHE A 143 -9.26 18.42 -4.09
C PHE A 143 -9.59 19.85 -4.50
N GLY A 144 -9.22 20.25 -5.72
CA GLY A 144 -9.56 21.56 -6.26
C GLY A 144 -11.04 21.74 -6.58
N ASN A 145 -11.44 22.98 -6.76
CA ASN A 145 -12.83 23.31 -7.13
C ASN A 145 -13.18 22.72 -8.50
N LYS A 146 -14.32 22.08 -8.55
CA LYS A 146 -14.89 21.46 -9.76
C LYS A 146 -16.17 22.18 -10.15
N LYS A 147 -16.32 22.46 -11.43
CA LYS A 147 -17.48 23.20 -11.95
C LYS A 147 -17.89 22.68 -13.31
N LEU A 148 -19.19 22.44 -13.46
CA LEU A 148 -19.85 22.27 -14.76
C LEU A 148 -20.63 23.55 -15.05
N SER A 149 -20.51 24.09 -16.28
CA SER A 149 -21.33 25.25 -16.69
C SER A 149 -22.81 24.92 -16.67
N ALA A 150 -23.67 25.92 -16.53
CA ALA A 150 -25.14 25.72 -16.41
C ALA A 150 -25.74 25.06 -17.66
N ASP A 151 -25.12 25.25 -18.84
CA ASP A 151 -25.51 24.65 -20.11
C ASP A 151 -24.91 23.25 -20.33
N GLY A 152 -24.09 22.76 -19.37
CA GLY A 152 -23.43 21.45 -19.45
C GLY A 152 -22.35 21.34 -20.54
N GLN A 153 -21.92 22.45 -21.16
CA GLN A 153 -21.00 22.43 -22.29
C GLN A 153 -19.53 22.58 -21.88
N THR A 154 -19.25 23.07 -20.67
CA THR A 154 -17.86 23.32 -20.19
C THR A 154 -17.69 22.81 -18.76
N ALA A 155 -16.71 21.93 -18.58
CA ALA A 155 -16.27 21.47 -17.26
C ALA A 155 -14.89 22.08 -16.91
N THR A 156 -14.69 22.39 -15.63
CA THR A 156 -13.45 22.95 -15.11
C THR A 156 -13.06 22.26 -13.82
N ASP A 157 -11.82 21.76 -13.75
CA ASP A 157 -11.18 21.25 -12.54
C ASP A 157 -9.94 22.10 -12.24
N ILE A 158 -9.82 22.59 -11.02
CA ILE A 158 -8.69 23.45 -10.61
C ILE A 158 -7.65 22.59 -9.90
N CYS A 159 -6.40 22.66 -10.40
CA CYS A 159 -5.25 22.07 -9.72
C CYS A 159 -4.51 23.18 -8.95
N SER A 160 -4.34 23.01 -7.64
CA SER A 160 -3.59 23.96 -6.81
C SER A 160 -2.72 23.25 -5.79
N TYR A 161 -1.54 23.83 -5.51
CA TYR A 161 -0.61 23.41 -4.47
C TYR A 161 0.01 24.60 -3.78
N SER A 162 0.20 24.49 -2.47
CA SER A 162 0.94 25.44 -1.64
C SER A 162 2.37 24.95 -1.38
N VAL A 163 3.24 25.88 -0.97
CA VAL A 163 4.61 25.54 -0.55
C VAL A 163 4.59 24.58 0.66
N ASN A 164 3.62 24.72 1.57
CA ASN A 164 3.51 23.87 2.75
C ASN A 164 3.20 22.42 2.39
N GLU A 165 2.20 22.19 1.52
CA GLU A 165 1.83 20.85 1.04
C GLU A 165 3.01 20.14 0.36
N ILE A 166 3.74 20.86 -0.49
CA ILE A 166 4.92 20.32 -1.16
C ILE A 166 6.05 20.03 -0.15
N SER A 167 6.26 20.93 0.82
CA SER A 167 7.37 20.83 1.75
C SER A 167 7.26 19.61 2.66
N ARG A 168 6.07 19.37 3.23
CA ARG A 168 5.87 18.26 4.18
C ARG A 168 6.19 16.89 3.57
N ILE A 169 5.69 16.61 2.37
CA ILE A 169 5.99 15.34 1.69
C ILE A 169 7.43 15.27 1.19
N THR A 170 8.00 16.39 0.75
CA THR A 170 9.40 16.44 0.31
C THR A 170 10.35 15.99 1.43
N HIS A 171 10.14 16.46 2.65
CA HIS A 171 10.95 16.03 3.80
C HIS A 171 10.85 14.53 4.06
N LEU A 172 9.67 13.93 3.92
CA LEU A 172 9.51 12.47 4.08
C LEU A 172 10.29 11.71 2.99
N ALA A 173 10.15 12.12 1.73
CA ALA A 173 10.84 11.48 0.61
C ALA A 173 12.38 11.55 0.73
N PHE A 174 12.92 12.70 1.15
CA PHE A 174 14.37 12.85 1.33
C PHE A 174 14.90 12.05 2.53
N LYS A 175 14.16 12.02 3.66
CA LYS A 175 14.52 11.17 4.80
C LYS A 175 14.54 9.68 4.40
N ALA A 176 13.55 9.21 3.68
CA ALA A 176 13.54 7.84 3.18
C ALA A 176 14.71 7.56 2.22
N ALA A 177 15.06 8.50 1.35
CA ALA A 177 16.21 8.36 0.46
C ALA A 177 17.54 8.22 1.22
N GLN A 178 17.70 8.88 2.38
CA GLN A 178 18.93 8.81 3.19
C GLN A 178 19.24 7.39 3.70
N THR A 179 18.20 6.58 3.98
CA THR A 179 18.32 5.18 4.41
C THR A 179 18.35 4.19 3.24
N ARG A 180 18.15 4.66 2.00
CA ARG A 180 18.13 3.86 0.76
C ARG A 180 19.35 4.20 -0.12
N ARG A 181 19.17 4.25 -1.43
CA ARG A 181 20.25 4.50 -2.41
C ARG A 181 20.58 5.99 -2.60
N LYS A 182 20.05 6.87 -1.74
CA LYS A 182 20.35 8.30 -1.66
C LYS A 182 20.01 9.09 -2.93
N LYS A 183 18.87 8.75 -3.54
CA LYS A 183 18.41 9.40 -4.76
C LYS A 183 16.91 9.68 -4.69
N VAL A 184 16.51 10.92 -4.95
CA VAL A 184 15.12 11.35 -5.15
C VAL A 184 14.94 11.76 -6.60
N THR A 185 13.93 11.21 -7.27
CA THR A 185 13.50 11.66 -8.60
C THR A 185 12.16 12.37 -8.45
N LEU A 186 12.14 13.68 -8.65
CA LEU A 186 10.91 14.47 -8.73
C LEU A 186 10.27 14.26 -10.10
N ILE A 187 9.04 13.76 -10.11
CA ILE A 187 8.23 13.65 -11.33
C ILE A 187 7.25 14.81 -11.38
N ASP A 188 7.34 15.62 -12.43
CA ASP A 188 6.55 16.83 -12.62
C ASP A 188 6.21 17.12 -14.09
N LYS A 189 5.55 18.24 -14.37
CA LYS A 189 5.31 18.78 -15.72
C LYS A 189 5.68 20.28 -15.78
N ALA A 190 6.83 20.63 -15.23
CA ALA A 190 7.27 22.03 -15.06
C ALA A 190 7.50 22.80 -16.37
N ASN A 191 7.63 22.11 -17.51
CA ASN A 191 7.65 22.75 -18.82
C ASN A 191 6.29 23.36 -19.23
N VAL A 192 5.19 22.94 -18.59
CA VAL A 192 3.82 23.38 -18.93
C VAL A 192 3.12 24.03 -17.74
N LEU A 193 3.12 23.37 -16.55
CA LEU A 193 2.26 23.70 -15.41
C LEU A 193 2.96 24.61 -14.39
N GLU A 194 2.26 25.65 -13.93
CA GLU A 194 2.75 26.53 -12.84
C GLU A 194 2.83 25.77 -11.51
N THR A 195 1.87 24.88 -11.21
CA THR A 195 1.93 24.01 -10.02
C THR A 195 3.21 23.19 -10.01
N SER A 196 3.58 22.57 -11.13
CA SER A 196 4.82 21.80 -11.25
C SER A 196 6.09 22.66 -11.15
N ARG A 197 6.05 23.93 -11.59
CA ARG A 197 7.16 24.88 -11.38
C ARG A 197 7.34 25.22 -9.90
N LEU A 198 6.22 25.39 -9.17
CA LEU A 198 6.26 25.59 -7.72
C LEU A 198 6.82 24.36 -7.01
N TRP A 199 6.37 23.14 -7.41
CA TRP A 199 6.91 21.88 -6.91
C TRP A 199 8.43 21.83 -7.08
N ARG A 200 8.93 22.04 -8.31
CA ARG A 200 10.35 21.98 -8.63
C ARG A 200 11.16 23.00 -7.81
N LYS A 201 10.68 24.25 -7.71
CA LYS A 201 11.31 25.30 -6.91
C LYS A 201 11.40 24.89 -5.44
N THR A 202 10.31 24.46 -4.85
CA THR A 202 10.23 24.11 -3.41
C THR A 202 11.11 22.90 -3.10
N VAL A 203 11.03 21.84 -3.90
CA VAL A 203 11.84 20.62 -3.72
C VAL A 203 13.33 20.94 -3.88
N THR A 204 13.71 21.79 -4.85
CA THR A 204 15.11 22.23 -5.03
C THR A 204 15.63 22.99 -3.82
N GLU A 205 14.83 23.86 -3.20
CA GLU A 205 15.25 24.59 -2.00
C GLU A 205 15.42 23.63 -0.79
N ILE A 206 14.52 22.69 -0.62
CA ILE A 206 14.58 21.71 0.48
C ILE A 206 15.76 20.75 0.30
N SER A 207 16.08 20.33 -0.93
CA SER A 207 17.17 19.39 -1.19
C SER A 207 18.54 19.90 -0.71
N LYS A 208 18.73 21.21 -0.60
CA LYS A 208 19.95 21.80 -0.04
C LYS A 208 20.24 21.39 1.40
N LYS A 209 19.19 20.97 2.16
CA LYS A 209 19.31 20.45 3.52
C LYS A 209 19.78 18.98 3.56
N TYR A 210 19.67 18.25 2.44
CA TYR A 210 19.97 16.82 2.30
C TYR A 210 21.11 16.59 1.31
N LYS A 211 22.30 17.12 1.65
CA LYS A 211 23.48 17.15 0.76
C LYS A 211 24.00 15.79 0.31
N ASP A 212 23.63 14.75 1.04
CA ASP A 212 23.99 13.35 0.77
C ASP A 212 23.00 12.65 -0.15
N VAL A 213 21.91 13.30 -0.57
CA VAL A 213 20.86 12.76 -1.45
C VAL A 213 20.88 13.48 -2.80
N ALA A 214 21.03 12.72 -3.87
CA ALA A 214 20.95 13.25 -5.23
C ALA A 214 19.48 13.57 -5.61
N LEU A 215 19.24 14.71 -6.22
CA LEU A 215 17.94 15.12 -6.75
C LEU A 215 17.98 15.14 -8.27
N GLU A 216 17.08 14.37 -8.90
CA GLU A 216 16.86 14.36 -10.35
C GLU A 216 15.43 14.81 -10.67
N TYR A 217 15.20 15.23 -11.92
CA TYR A 217 13.90 15.67 -12.41
C TYR A 217 13.53 14.92 -13.67
N LEU A 218 12.29 14.42 -13.72
CA LEU A 218 11.71 13.87 -14.94
C LEU A 218 10.33 14.48 -15.19
N PHE A 219 10.05 14.80 -16.45
CA PHE A 219 8.66 15.07 -16.83
C PHE A 219 7.86 13.78 -16.79
N VAL A 220 6.61 13.87 -16.36
CA VAL A 220 5.75 12.71 -16.11
C VAL A 220 5.59 11.79 -17.33
N ASP A 221 5.50 12.35 -18.53
CA ASP A 221 5.45 11.59 -19.78
C ASP A 221 6.73 10.77 -20.05
N ASN A 222 7.90 11.34 -19.73
CA ASN A 222 9.15 10.59 -19.79
C ASN A 222 9.24 9.57 -18.65
N ALA A 223 8.80 9.91 -17.45
CA ALA A 223 8.82 9.00 -16.31
C ALA A 223 7.97 7.75 -16.57
N ALA A 224 6.78 7.88 -17.17
CA ALA A 224 5.94 6.78 -17.61
C ALA A 224 6.66 5.81 -18.55
N MET A 225 7.42 6.32 -19.52
CA MET A 225 8.26 5.46 -20.36
C MET A 225 9.41 4.80 -19.57
N GLN A 226 10.10 5.59 -18.74
CA GLN A 226 11.30 5.14 -18.03
C GLN A 226 11.01 4.10 -16.95
N ILE A 227 9.83 4.14 -16.32
CA ILE A 227 9.45 3.14 -15.30
C ILE A 227 9.28 1.74 -15.91
N ILE A 228 8.92 1.67 -17.20
CA ILE A 228 8.84 0.43 -17.97
C ILE A 228 10.22 0.02 -18.53
N LEU A 229 10.97 0.99 -19.10
CA LEU A 229 12.20 0.71 -19.83
C LEU A 229 13.40 0.45 -18.91
N ASN A 230 13.49 1.18 -17.81
CA ASN A 230 14.60 1.09 -16.86
C ASN A 230 14.17 1.42 -15.42
N PRO A 231 13.30 0.62 -14.78
CA PRO A 231 12.80 0.90 -13.43
C PRO A 231 13.92 0.97 -12.38
N LYS A 232 15.01 0.26 -12.57
CA LYS A 232 16.16 0.23 -11.63
C LYS A 232 16.87 1.58 -11.45
N GLN A 233 16.66 2.52 -12.34
CA GLN A 233 17.22 3.87 -12.19
C GLN A 233 16.57 4.66 -11.05
N PHE A 234 15.34 4.31 -10.68
CA PHE A 234 14.61 4.99 -9.61
C PHE A 234 14.92 4.38 -8.24
N ASP A 235 15.02 5.21 -7.22
CA ASP A 235 15.10 4.84 -5.81
C ASP A 235 13.86 5.35 -5.08
N VAL A 236 13.82 6.66 -4.78
CA VAL A 236 12.64 7.34 -4.25
C VAL A 236 12.05 8.22 -5.35
N ILE A 237 10.80 8.00 -5.68
CA ILE A 237 10.01 8.88 -6.57
C ILE A 237 9.19 9.80 -5.68
N LEU A 238 9.25 11.11 -5.94
CA LEU A 238 8.43 12.13 -5.32
C LEU A 238 7.55 12.78 -6.39
N THR A 239 6.23 12.88 -6.14
CA THR A 239 5.32 13.42 -7.14
C THR A 239 4.01 13.95 -6.54
N GLU A 240 3.32 14.78 -7.30
CA GLU A 240 1.99 15.28 -7.00
C GLU A 240 0.92 14.18 -7.11
N ASN A 241 -0.32 14.50 -6.72
CA ASN A 241 -1.40 13.54 -6.54
C ASN A 241 -1.75 12.76 -7.82
N LEU A 242 -2.17 13.44 -8.88
CA LEU A 242 -2.62 12.79 -10.13
C LEU A 242 -1.50 12.01 -10.82
N PHE A 243 -0.31 12.62 -10.93
CA PHE A 243 0.83 11.93 -11.55
C PHE A 243 1.27 10.72 -10.73
N GLY A 244 1.24 10.86 -9.39
CA GLY A 244 1.55 9.77 -8.47
C GLY A 244 0.58 8.60 -8.58
N ASP A 245 -0.71 8.87 -8.80
CA ASP A 245 -1.71 7.85 -9.04
C ASP A 245 -1.36 7.00 -10.27
N ILE A 246 -1.19 7.67 -11.39
CA ILE A 246 -0.91 7.03 -12.68
C ILE A 246 0.42 6.25 -12.64
N ILE A 247 1.49 6.90 -12.19
CA ILE A 247 2.84 6.29 -12.18
C ILE A 247 2.93 5.12 -11.21
N SER A 248 2.26 5.19 -10.05
CA SER A 248 2.30 4.08 -9.09
C SER A 248 1.53 2.86 -9.57
N ASP A 249 0.41 3.05 -10.26
CA ASP A 249 -0.35 1.94 -10.85
C ASP A 249 0.42 1.31 -12.03
N GLU A 250 1.08 2.12 -12.86
CA GLU A 250 1.98 1.62 -13.89
C GLU A 250 3.16 0.83 -13.30
N ALA A 251 3.78 1.35 -12.22
CA ALA A 251 4.87 0.66 -11.52
C ALA A 251 4.42 -0.65 -10.86
N SER A 252 3.16 -0.76 -10.47
CA SER A 252 2.60 -1.95 -9.82
C SER A 252 2.80 -3.23 -10.63
N VAL A 253 2.79 -3.11 -11.95
CA VAL A 253 2.96 -4.20 -12.91
C VAL A 253 4.35 -4.87 -12.79
N ILE A 254 5.35 -4.15 -12.26
CA ILE A 254 6.71 -4.67 -12.06
C ILE A 254 6.71 -5.81 -11.03
N GLY A 255 5.93 -5.70 -9.97
CA GLY A 255 5.84 -6.69 -8.89
C GLY A 255 5.19 -8.02 -9.29
N GLY A 256 4.46 -8.04 -10.41
CA GLY A 256 3.82 -9.23 -10.98
C GLY A 256 2.47 -9.61 -10.34
N SER A 257 2.04 -8.95 -9.27
CA SER A 257 0.69 -9.08 -8.68
C SER A 257 0.34 -7.88 -7.80
N ILE A 258 -0.87 -7.37 -7.94
CA ILE A 258 -1.44 -6.37 -7.04
C ILE A 258 -1.61 -6.90 -5.60
N GLY A 259 -1.74 -8.21 -5.43
CA GLY A 259 -1.82 -8.89 -4.13
C GLY A 259 -0.53 -8.87 -3.31
N LEU A 260 0.55 -8.24 -3.81
CA LEU A 260 1.82 -8.02 -3.12
C LEU A 260 2.09 -6.54 -2.80
N LEU A 261 1.17 -5.65 -3.18
CA LEU A 261 1.39 -4.22 -3.08
C LEU A 261 0.79 -3.66 -1.80
N ALA A 262 1.65 -3.44 -0.83
CA ALA A 262 1.34 -2.71 0.38
C ALA A 262 1.37 -1.20 0.12
N SER A 263 0.67 -0.43 0.95
CA SER A 263 0.80 1.02 0.97
C SER A 263 0.58 1.59 2.37
N SER A 264 1.06 2.81 2.56
CA SER A 264 0.70 3.61 3.73
C SER A 264 0.23 4.99 3.32
N SER A 265 -0.65 5.57 4.14
CA SER A 265 -1.06 6.95 4.07
C SER A 265 -0.63 7.64 5.36
N LEU A 266 0.34 8.57 5.26
CA LEU A 266 1.00 9.20 6.40
C LEU A 266 0.49 10.62 6.61
N GLY A 267 0.21 10.98 7.86
CA GLY A 267 -0.04 12.33 8.36
C GLY A 267 1.09 12.82 9.26
N GLU A 268 0.84 13.90 10.01
CA GLU A 268 1.78 14.38 11.04
C GLU A 268 1.69 13.54 12.32
N GLU A 269 0.47 13.14 12.70
CA GLU A 269 0.19 12.41 13.95
C GLU A 269 -0.33 10.99 13.70
N ASN A 270 -1.04 10.76 12.60
CA ASN A 270 -1.69 9.49 12.29
C ASN A 270 -1.11 8.84 11.04
N ALA A 271 -1.18 7.52 10.98
CA ALA A 271 -0.77 6.74 9.81
C ALA A 271 -1.73 5.56 9.58
N LEU A 272 -2.08 5.32 8.30
CA LEU A 272 -2.96 4.24 7.86
C LEU A 272 -2.18 3.32 6.91
N PHE A 273 -2.30 2.02 7.12
CA PHE A 273 -1.61 0.96 6.37
C PHE A 273 -2.65 0.04 5.73
N GLU A 274 -2.56 -0.11 4.41
CA GLU A 274 -3.57 -0.80 3.61
C GLU A 274 -2.95 -1.49 2.39
N PRO A 275 -3.51 -2.61 1.90
CA PRO A 275 -3.17 -3.13 0.58
C PRO A 275 -3.69 -2.19 -0.51
N ILE A 276 -3.03 -2.18 -1.69
CA ILE A 276 -3.48 -1.36 -2.84
C ILE A 276 -4.71 -1.97 -3.53
N HIS A 277 -4.91 -3.30 -3.41
CA HIS A 277 -6.06 -3.97 -4.03
C HIS A 277 -7.41 -3.54 -3.43
N GLY A 278 -8.47 -3.60 -4.23
CA GLY A 278 -9.84 -3.33 -3.79
C GLY A 278 -10.48 -4.50 -3.02
N SER A 279 -11.77 -4.39 -2.79
CA SER A 279 -12.56 -5.31 -1.97
C SER A 279 -12.81 -6.70 -2.59
N PHE A 280 -12.65 -6.86 -3.90
CA PHE A 280 -12.83 -8.12 -4.65
C PHE A 280 -14.04 -8.95 -4.14
N PRO A 281 -15.28 -8.43 -4.23
CA PRO A 281 -16.45 -9.04 -3.59
C PRO A 281 -16.75 -10.46 -4.05
N GLN A 282 -16.34 -10.80 -5.28
CA GLN A 282 -16.54 -12.14 -5.87
C GLN A 282 -15.77 -13.25 -5.13
N ALA A 283 -14.71 -12.88 -4.40
CA ALA A 283 -13.87 -13.80 -3.63
C ALA A 283 -14.24 -13.86 -2.14
N LYS A 284 -15.14 -12.99 -1.68
CA LYS A 284 -15.55 -12.93 -0.27
C LYS A 284 -16.03 -14.30 0.24
N GLY A 285 -15.47 -14.76 1.37
CA GLY A 285 -15.82 -16.02 2.03
C GLY A 285 -15.30 -17.28 1.35
N LYS A 286 -14.45 -17.15 0.32
CA LYS A 286 -13.93 -18.30 -0.44
C LYS A 286 -12.53 -18.75 -0.04
N ASP A 287 -11.86 -18.04 0.85
CA ASP A 287 -10.49 -18.34 1.30
C ASP A 287 -9.46 -18.43 0.14
N ILE A 288 -9.60 -17.58 -0.89
CA ILE A 288 -8.76 -17.60 -2.10
C ILE A 288 -7.99 -16.30 -2.34
N ALA A 289 -8.30 -15.23 -1.61
CA ALA A 289 -7.65 -13.94 -1.76
C ALA A 289 -6.19 -13.99 -1.30
N ASN A 290 -5.31 -13.27 -2.00
CA ASN A 290 -3.91 -13.16 -1.61
C ASN A 290 -3.77 -12.23 -0.39
N PRO A 291 -3.29 -12.71 0.78
CA PRO A 291 -3.19 -11.89 1.99
C PRO A 291 -1.87 -11.11 2.08
N LEU A 292 -0.91 -11.35 1.16
CA LEU A 292 0.46 -10.87 1.29
C LEU A 292 0.57 -9.35 1.28
N ALA A 293 -0.29 -8.65 0.51
CA ALA A 293 -0.31 -7.18 0.52
C ALA A 293 -0.71 -6.63 1.90
N SER A 294 -1.73 -7.20 2.56
CA SER A 294 -2.14 -6.79 3.91
C SER A 294 -1.07 -7.14 4.95
N ILE A 295 -0.41 -8.30 4.82
CA ILE A 295 0.69 -8.72 5.69
C ILE A 295 1.90 -7.78 5.52
N LEU A 296 2.23 -7.38 4.30
CA LEU A 296 3.29 -6.39 4.02
C LEU A 296 2.90 -4.98 4.51
N SER A 297 1.60 -4.63 4.48
CA SER A 297 1.11 -3.39 5.08
C SER A 297 1.29 -3.39 6.60
N ALA A 298 1.14 -4.56 7.25
CA ALA A 298 1.47 -4.71 8.67
C ALA A 298 2.98 -4.59 8.94
N ALA A 299 3.85 -5.03 8.03
CA ALA A 299 5.29 -4.77 8.13
C ALA A 299 5.59 -3.26 8.06
N MET A 300 5.00 -2.53 7.11
CA MET A 300 5.14 -1.07 7.03
C MET A 300 4.61 -0.34 8.28
N LEU A 301 3.56 -0.89 8.92
CA LEU A 301 3.05 -0.39 10.20
C LEU A 301 4.11 -0.55 11.31
N LEU A 302 4.78 -1.68 11.38
CA LEU A 302 5.85 -1.92 12.35
C LEU A 302 7.05 -0.99 12.11
N GLU A 303 7.48 -0.80 10.86
CA GLU A 303 8.53 0.19 10.52
C GLU A 303 8.15 1.60 10.99
N HIS A 304 6.90 2.01 10.79
CA HIS A 304 6.40 3.32 11.25
C HIS A 304 6.47 3.47 12.77
N LEU A 305 6.24 2.39 13.51
CA LEU A 305 6.36 2.35 14.97
C LEU A 305 7.84 2.24 15.46
N GLY A 306 8.80 2.21 14.54
CA GLY A 306 10.23 2.05 14.84
C GLY A 306 10.63 0.62 15.20
N LEU A 307 9.84 -0.37 14.78
CA LEU A 307 10.03 -1.81 15.00
C LEU A 307 10.58 -2.48 13.73
N ASP A 308 11.78 -2.03 13.30
CA ASP A 308 12.37 -2.42 12.01
C ASP A 308 12.77 -3.91 11.96
N GLU A 309 13.21 -4.50 13.08
CA GLU A 309 13.57 -5.92 13.15
C GLU A 309 12.34 -6.81 13.02
N GLU A 310 11.26 -6.42 13.66
CA GLU A 310 9.94 -7.05 13.63
C GLU A 310 9.33 -6.98 12.22
N ALA A 311 9.40 -5.82 11.59
CA ALA A 311 8.98 -5.63 10.20
C ALA A 311 9.76 -6.56 9.26
N GLY A 312 11.09 -6.61 9.43
CA GLY A 312 11.97 -7.51 8.68
C GLY A 312 11.64 -8.99 8.88
N ALA A 313 11.13 -9.40 10.06
CA ALA A 313 10.69 -10.79 10.27
C ALA A 313 9.47 -11.14 9.39
N ILE A 314 8.51 -10.24 9.27
CA ILE A 314 7.36 -10.41 8.36
C ILE A 314 7.83 -10.46 6.90
N GLU A 315 8.67 -9.52 6.48
CA GLU A 315 9.18 -9.48 5.10
C GLU A 315 9.93 -10.75 4.70
N ARG A 316 10.80 -11.26 5.60
CA ARG A 316 11.50 -12.54 5.38
C ARG A 316 10.53 -13.71 5.24
N ALA A 317 9.47 -13.76 6.06
CA ALA A 317 8.44 -14.79 5.97
C ALA A 317 7.69 -14.73 4.63
N VAL A 318 7.32 -13.54 4.18
CA VAL A 318 6.71 -13.33 2.86
C VAL A 318 7.64 -13.78 1.75
N GLU A 319 8.89 -13.33 1.73
CA GLU A 319 9.87 -13.73 0.72
C GLU A 319 10.06 -15.26 0.70
N LYS A 320 10.09 -15.90 1.86
CA LYS A 320 10.21 -17.35 1.97
C LYS A 320 8.99 -18.08 1.41
N SER A 321 7.76 -17.58 1.69
CA SER A 321 6.55 -18.18 1.09
C SER A 321 6.57 -18.15 -0.43
N LEU A 322 7.06 -17.04 -1.01
CA LEU A 322 7.22 -16.88 -2.45
C LEU A 322 8.27 -17.85 -3.03
N VAL A 323 9.40 -18.03 -2.34
CA VAL A 323 10.47 -18.96 -2.75
C VAL A 323 9.98 -20.41 -2.72
N LEU A 324 9.20 -20.80 -1.69
CA LEU A 324 8.64 -22.13 -1.53
C LEU A 324 7.35 -22.37 -2.34
N ASN A 325 6.86 -21.36 -3.09
CA ASN A 325 5.60 -21.38 -3.83
C ASN A 325 4.37 -21.71 -2.94
N ILE A 326 4.37 -21.27 -1.68
CA ILE A 326 3.20 -21.30 -0.81
C ILE A 326 2.41 -20.02 -1.08
N THR A 327 1.65 -20.02 -2.16
CA THR A 327 1.07 -18.83 -2.78
C THR A 327 -0.35 -19.11 -3.27
N THR A 328 -1.15 -18.07 -3.30
CA THR A 328 -2.51 -18.09 -3.83
C THR A 328 -2.56 -18.20 -5.35
N GLU A 329 -3.76 -18.39 -5.92
CA GLU A 329 -4.00 -18.64 -7.35
C GLU A 329 -3.39 -17.57 -8.28
N ASP A 330 -3.46 -16.29 -7.88
CA ASP A 330 -2.98 -15.14 -8.67
C ASP A 330 -1.47 -15.16 -8.93
N ILE A 331 -0.69 -15.77 -8.02
CA ILE A 331 0.78 -15.85 -8.11
C ILE A 331 1.31 -17.28 -8.01
N LYS A 332 0.46 -18.28 -8.20
CA LYS A 332 0.83 -19.71 -8.04
C LYS A 332 1.97 -20.21 -8.95
N GLY A 333 2.32 -19.47 -10.00
CA GLY A 333 3.34 -19.89 -10.95
C GLY A 333 3.02 -21.24 -11.61
N LYS A 334 3.91 -22.25 -11.44
CA LYS A 334 3.72 -23.62 -11.94
C LYS A 334 3.02 -24.55 -10.94
N ASN A 335 2.67 -24.07 -9.76
CA ASN A 335 2.00 -24.88 -8.75
C ASN A 335 0.61 -25.30 -9.24
N LYS A 336 0.32 -26.60 -9.22
CA LYS A 336 -1.03 -27.12 -9.57
C LYS A 336 -2.06 -26.86 -8.48
N TYR A 337 -1.62 -26.74 -7.25
CA TYR A 337 -2.47 -26.60 -6.07
C TYR A 337 -2.07 -25.33 -5.32
N PRO A 338 -2.71 -24.19 -5.62
CA PRO A 338 -2.47 -22.96 -4.90
C PRO A 338 -2.86 -23.10 -3.44
N ALA A 339 -2.18 -22.36 -2.57
CA ALA A 339 -2.58 -22.26 -1.18
C ALA A 339 -3.83 -21.38 -1.04
N SER A 340 -4.61 -21.63 0.00
CA SER A 340 -5.68 -20.71 0.37
C SER A 340 -5.13 -19.50 1.13
N THR A 341 -5.96 -18.46 1.31
CA THR A 341 -5.64 -17.28 2.13
C THR A 341 -5.15 -17.67 3.52
N SER A 342 -5.90 -18.57 4.18
CA SER A 342 -5.57 -19.06 5.52
C SER A 342 -4.27 -19.85 5.56
N LYS A 343 -4.00 -20.72 4.57
CA LYS A 343 -2.73 -21.48 4.48
C LYS A 343 -1.51 -20.61 4.28
N VAL A 344 -1.63 -19.54 3.50
CA VAL A 344 -0.54 -18.56 3.39
C VAL A 344 -0.28 -17.91 4.74
N GLY A 345 -1.34 -17.47 5.43
CA GLY A 345 -1.22 -16.91 6.77
C GLY A 345 -0.62 -17.87 7.78
N ASP A 346 -1.05 -19.16 7.78
CA ASP A 346 -0.49 -20.21 8.65
C ASP A 346 1.02 -20.35 8.43
N PHE A 347 1.46 -20.37 7.16
CA PHE A 347 2.88 -20.43 6.85
C PHE A 347 3.66 -19.22 7.37
N ILE A 348 3.11 -17.99 7.19
CA ILE A 348 3.76 -16.76 7.66
C ILE A 348 3.94 -16.80 9.18
N VAL A 349 2.89 -17.15 9.92
CA VAL A 349 2.93 -17.26 11.40
C VAL A 349 3.96 -18.30 11.84
N ASP A 350 3.90 -19.50 11.26
CA ASP A 350 4.82 -20.58 11.61
C ASP A 350 6.28 -20.19 11.29
N TYR A 351 6.54 -19.55 10.17
CA TYR A 351 7.89 -19.09 9.81
C TYR A 351 8.41 -18.01 10.76
N ILE A 352 7.57 -17.06 11.19
CA ILE A 352 7.97 -16.02 12.16
C ILE A 352 8.38 -16.66 13.49
N LEU A 353 7.55 -17.61 14.00
CA LEU A 353 7.79 -18.21 15.30
C LEU A 353 8.93 -19.25 15.31
N ASN A 354 9.11 -20.03 14.24
CA ASN A 354 9.93 -21.24 14.23
C ASN A 354 11.09 -21.24 13.21
N GLN A 355 11.40 -20.15 12.59
CA GLN A 355 12.43 -19.84 11.53
C GLN A 355 13.18 -21.03 10.87
N GLU A 356 13.78 -21.96 11.62
CA GLU A 356 14.62 -23.06 11.10
C GLU A 356 13.83 -24.35 10.84
N ASP A 357 12.80 -24.66 11.62
CA ASP A 357 12.05 -25.94 11.54
C ASP A 357 10.92 -25.92 10.50
N THR A 358 10.47 -24.72 10.10
CA THR A 358 9.36 -24.52 9.15
C THR A 358 9.61 -25.16 7.79
N ASN A 359 10.88 -25.17 7.32
CA ASN A 359 11.27 -25.80 6.05
C ASN A 359 11.02 -27.32 6.03
N LEU A 360 11.21 -27.99 7.17
CA LEU A 360 11.07 -29.45 7.27
C LEU A 360 9.59 -29.86 7.35
N ASN A 361 8.77 -29.10 8.06
CA ASN A 361 7.37 -29.43 8.28
C ASN A 361 6.52 -29.27 7.01
N PHE A 362 6.71 -28.20 6.24
CA PHE A 362 5.97 -27.99 4.98
C PHE A 362 6.45 -28.91 3.84
N MET A 363 7.73 -29.25 3.77
CA MET A 363 8.22 -30.27 2.83
C MET A 363 7.69 -31.67 3.16
N ASN A 364 7.56 -32.02 4.42
CA ASN A 364 7.04 -33.33 4.86
C ASN A 364 5.53 -33.49 4.63
N ILE A 365 4.74 -32.43 4.70
CA ILE A 365 3.31 -32.46 4.34
C ILE A 365 3.12 -32.77 2.85
N HIS A 366 3.99 -32.29 1.97
CA HIS A 366 3.95 -32.64 0.55
C HIS A 366 4.46 -34.05 0.26
N ALA A 367 5.41 -34.57 1.04
CA ALA A 367 5.92 -35.94 0.93
C ALA A 367 4.93 -36.98 1.51
N GLY A 368 4.20 -36.63 2.57
CA GLY A 368 3.25 -37.54 3.24
C GLY A 368 1.97 -37.81 2.46
N GLN A 369 1.63 -37.02 1.46
CA GLN A 369 0.49 -37.30 0.56
C GLN A 369 0.78 -38.31 -0.54
N SER A 370 2.02 -38.80 -0.66
CA SER A 370 2.45 -39.75 -1.71
C SER A 370 2.49 -41.24 -1.27
N THR A 371 2.10 -41.55 -0.04
CA THR A 371 2.16 -42.93 0.45
C THR A 371 0.90 -43.35 1.16
N ILE A 372 -0.22 -43.41 0.44
CA ILE A 372 -1.32 -44.34 0.72
C ILE A 372 -1.74 -44.93 -0.64
N ILE A 373 -1.18 -46.08 -0.96
CA ILE A 373 -1.77 -47.11 -1.84
C ILE A 373 -2.42 -48.12 -0.94
#